data_7b1296ed2644ead02eb24e3d9967b96c
#
_entry.id   7b1296ed2644ead02eb24e3d9967b96c
#
_cell.length_a   1.000
_cell.length_b   1.000
_cell.length_c   1.000
_cell.angle_alpha   90.00
_cell.angle_beta   90.00
_cell.angle_gamma   90.00
#
_symmetry.space_group_name_H-M   'P 1'
#
loop_
_entity.id
_entity.type
_entity.pdbx_description
1 polymer ?
#
loop_
_entity_poly.entity_id
_entity_poly.type
_entity_poly.pdbx_seq_one_letter_code
_entity_poly.pdbx_strand_id
1 'polypeptide(L)'
;VGSACEAGELFRAVVDGKNDTELKRIARFYDYLEIQPIGNNAFMLREGMAEDEEQLRDFNRKIVWLGEELGIPVCATGDVHFLDPKDGKFRAIIQAAHGFKDADNQPPLYFKTTQEMLDEFSYLGKTKAEEVVIDNPAKIAARIGEVGLYPKHPEGKETFQPFWPDAADNIRNLCEEQIREWFGDNPPEVVVARKEKELSSILGYGYGTLYNIAEKLVKKSNADGYLVGSRGSVGSSY
;
A
#
# COMPACT_ATOMS: atom_id res chain seq x y z
N VAL A 1 -11.69 -7.37 7.92
CA VAL A 1 -10.55 -6.62 8.46
C VAL A 1 -9.64 -7.59 9.20
N GLY A 2 -8.32 -7.63 8.90
CA GLY A 2 -7.32 -8.42 9.61
C GLY A 2 -6.57 -7.63 10.67
N SER A 3 -5.93 -8.32 11.62
CA SER A 3 -5.20 -7.69 12.73
C SER A 3 -3.84 -7.10 12.33
N ALA A 4 -3.44 -7.26 11.10
CA ALA A 4 -2.14 -6.86 10.53
C ALA A 4 -0.92 -7.54 11.21
N CYS A 5 0.28 -7.09 10.83
CA CYS A 5 1.59 -7.59 11.25
C CYS A 5 1.99 -7.15 12.66
N GLU A 6 3.28 -7.18 12.95
CA GLU A 6 3.87 -6.73 14.23
C GLU A 6 3.57 -5.26 14.54
N ALA A 7 3.34 -4.43 13.53
CA ALA A 7 2.94 -3.04 13.72
C ALA A 7 1.45 -2.87 14.07
N GLY A 8 0.65 -3.94 13.97
CA GLY A 8 -0.77 -3.95 14.32
C GLY A 8 -1.03 -3.77 15.81
N GLU A 9 -2.21 -3.25 16.17
CA GLU A 9 -2.58 -3.00 17.55
C GLU A 9 -2.56 -4.29 18.39
N LEU A 10 -3.08 -5.40 17.83
CA LEU A 10 -3.14 -6.66 18.56
C LEU A 10 -1.75 -7.23 18.86
N PHE A 11 -0.87 -7.29 17.84
CA PHE A 11 0.47 -7.85 18.04
C PHE A 11 1.26 -7.02 19.05
N ARG A 12 1.22 -5.69 18.93
CA ARG A 12 1.86 -4.79 19.91
C ARG A 12 1.32 -4.98 21.31
N ALA A 13 0.00 -5.15 21.47
CA ALA A 13 -0.58 -5.42 22.77
C ALA A 13 -0.11 -6.74 23.37
N VAL A 14 0.16 -7.76 22.55
CA VAL A 14 0.76 -9.03 22.99
C VAL A 14 2.20 -8.82 23.45
N VAL A 15 3.02 -8.12 22.67
CA VAL A 15 4.42 -7.80 23.02
C VAL A 15 4.48 -6.97 24.31
N ASP A 16 3.59 -6.01 24.50
CA ASP A 16 3.48 -5.17 25.71
C ASP A 16 2.97 -5.94 26.94
N GLY A 17 2.64 -7.23 26.80
CA GLY A 17 2.17 -8.06 27.90
C GLY A 17 0.79 -7.64 28.46
N LYS A 18 -0.09 -7.10 27.60
CA LYS A 18 -1.46 -6.77 28.00
C LYS A 18 -2.21 -8.00 28.50
N ASN A 19 -3.10 -7.80 29.45
CA ASN A 19 -3.89 -8.90 30.02
C ASN A 19 -4.91 -9.49 29.02
N ASP A 20 -5.35 -10.70 29.26
CA ASP A 20 -6.25 -11.45 28.37
C ASP A 20 -7.57 -10.73 28.08
N THR A 21 -8.10 -9.99 29.02
CA THR A 21 -9.35 -9.24 28.86
C THR A 21 -9.17 -8.12 27.82
N GLU A 22 -8.07 -7.41 27.88
CA GLU A 22 -7.73 -6.35 26.92
C GLU A 22 -7.41 -6.91 25.57
N LEU A 23 -6.60 -7.99 25.50
CA LEU A 23 -6.29 -8.68 24.24
C LEU A 23 -7.55 -9.19 23.55
N LYS A 24 -8.48 -9.83 24.29
CA LYS A 24 -9.77 -10.28 23.76
C LYS A 24 -10.64 -9.11 23.28
N ARG A 25 -10.60 -7.96 23.94
CA ARG A 25 -11.32 -6.76 23.51
C ARG A 25 -10.80 -6.26 22.16
N ILE A 26 -9.47 -6.18 22.00
CA ILE A 26 -8.83 -5.75 20.76
C ILE A 26 -9.11 -6.76 19.63
N ALA A 27 -8.92 -8.06 19.89
CA ALA A 27 -9.10 -9.11 18.90
C ALA A 27 -10.51 -9.16 18.29
N ARG A 28 -11.56 -8.87 19.08
CA ARG A 28 -12.97 -8.87 18.62
C ARG A 28 -13.30 -7.84 17.54
N PHE A 29 -12.42 -6.87 17.30
CA PHE A 29 -12.59 -5.90 16.21
C PHE A 29 -12.34 -6.51 14.83
N TYR A 30 -11.56 -7.61 14.76
CA TYR A 30 -11.07 -8.17 13.52
C TYR A 30 -11.91 -9.36 13.04
N ASP A 31 -12.03 -9.51 11.71
CA ASP A 31 -12.65 -10.66 11.06
C ASP A 31 -11.72 -11.88 11.03
N TYR A 32 -10.41 -11.64 11.07
CA TYR A 32 -9.37 -12.65 11.22
C TYR A 32 -8.14 -12.06 11.91
N LEU A 33 -7.36 -12.93 12.56
CA LEU A 33 -6.10 -12.57 13.18
C LEU A 33 -4.95 -13.03 12.29
N GLU A 34 -3.81 -12.34 12.38
CA GLU A 34 -2.64 -12.61 11.54
C GLU A 34 -1.43 -12.97 12.37
N ILE A 35 -0.69 -13.97 11.92
CA ILE A 35 0.64 -14.35 12.42
C ILE A 35 1.61 -14.43 11.26
N GLN A 36 2.89 -14.17 11.54
CA GLN A 36 3.95 -14.20 10.53
C GLN A 36 5.10 -15.13 10.93
N PRO A 37 5.92 -15.60 9.96
CA PRO A 37 7.16 -16.30 10.26
C PRO A 37 8.00 -15.51 11.27
N ILE A 38 8.59 -16.20 12.24
CA ILE A 38 9.38 -15.55 13.29
C ILE A 38 10.58 -14.77 12.73
N GLY A 39 11.12 -15.20 11.59
CA GLY A 39 12.20 -14.51 10.88
C GLY A 39 11.83 -13.09 10.43
N ASN A 40 10.54 -12.81 10.18
CA ASN A 40 10.06 -11.47 9.85
C ASN A 40 10.25 -10.50 11.03
N ASN A 41 10.15 -11.04 12.25
CA ASN A 41 10.23 -10.29 13.51
C ASN A 41 11.59 -10.43 14.21
N ALA A 42 12.62 -10.96 13.55
CA ALA A 42 13.96 -11.13 14.13
C ALA A 42 14.63 -9.81 14.57
N PHE A 43 14.16 -8.66 14.06
CA PHE A 43 14.60 -7.35 14.54
C PHE A 43 14.26 -7.13 16.03
N MET A 44 13.18 -7.71 16.54
CA MET A 44 12.76 -7.59 17.95
C MET A 44 13.81 -8.15 18.92
N LEU A 45 14.57 -9.19 18.48
CA LEU A 45 15.68 -9.70 19.27
C LEU A 45 16.83 -8.69 19.35
N ARG A 46 17.12 -8.00 18.25
CA ARG A 46 18.17 -6.98 18.21
C ARG A 46 17.82 -5.72 19.00
N GLU A 47 16.53 -5.41 19.08
CA GLU A 47 15.99 -4.23 19.77
C GLU A 47 15.60 -4.50 21.23
N GLY A 48 15.77 -5.75 21.68
CA GLY A 48 15.44 -6.14 23.06
C GLY A 48 13.94 -6.19 23.36
N MET A 49 13.11 -6.32 22.33
CA MET A 49 11.66 -6.48 22.46
C MET A 49 11.25 -7.94 22.70
N ALA A 50 12.13 -8.88 22.38
CA ALA A 50 12.01 -10.29 22.68
C ALA A 50 13.37 -10.84 23.13
N GLU A 51 13.35 -11.81 24.06
CA GLU A 51 14.56 -12.40 24.64
C GLU A 51 15.21 -13.39 23.68
N ASP A 52 14.38 -14.21 23.03
CA ASP A 52 14.81 -15.28 22.10
C ASP A 52 13.74 -15.60 21.05
N GLU A 53 14.07 -16.53 20.15
CA GLU A 53 13.13 -17.01 19.12
C GLU A 53 11.91 -17.72 19.72
N GLU A 54 12.05 -18.34 20.89
CA GLU A 54 10.93 -19.04 21.51
C GLU A 54 9.87 -18.04 21.97
N GLN A 55 10.29 -16.90 22.49
CA GLN A 55 9.36 -15.81 22.81
C GLN A 55 8.64 -15.24 21.58
N LEU A 56 9.32 -15.16 20.43
CA LEU A 56 8.65 -14.80 19.17
C LEU A 56 7.59 -15.84 18.78
N ARG A 57 7.86 -17.15 18.98
CA ARG A 57 6.86 -18.20 18.80
C ARG A 57 5.71 -18.08 19.79
N ASP A 58 5.98 -17.69 21.03
CA ASP A 58 4.96 -17.49 22.06
C ASP A 58 4.02 -16.32 21.75
N PHE A 59 4.50 -15.26 21.13
CA PHE A 59 3.62 -14.19 20.62
C PHE A 59 2.64 -14.73 19.58
N ASN A 60 3.11 -15.53 18.63
CA ASN A 60 2.24 -16.17 17.66
C ASN A 60 1.27 -17.18 18.31
N ARG A 61 1.74 -18.01 19.25
CA ARG A 61 0.88 -18.95 20.01
C ARG A 61 -0.22 -18.21 20.78
N LYS A 62 0.12 -17.03 21.33
CA LYS A 62 -0.85 -16.20 22.04
C LYS A 62 -1.96 -15.71 21.10
N ILE A 63 -1.61 -15.30 19.89
CA ILE A 63 -2.60 -14.88 18.88
C ILE A 63 -3.45 -16.08 18.42
N VAL A 64 -2.84 -17.24 18.20
CA VAL A 64 -3.57 -18.48 17.89
C VAL A 64 -4.57 -18.83 18.98
N TRP A 65 -4.13 -18.81 20.24
CA TRP A 65 -5.00 -19.05 21.39
C TRP A 65 -6.17 -18.03 21.45
N LEU A 66 -5.91 -16.75 21.19
CA LEU A 66 -6.97 -15.73 21.13
C LEU A 66 -8.01 -16.05 20.03
N GLY A 67 -7.54 -16.49 18.87
CA GLY A 67 -8.42 -16.91 17.78
C GLY A 67 -9.31 -18.09 18.17
N GLU A 68 -8.75 -19.11 18.83
CA GLU A 68 -9.49 -20.28 19.34
C GLU A 68 -10.55 -19.86 20.38
N GLU A 69 -10.15 -19.07 21.37
CA GLU A 69 -11.04 -18.59 22.43
C GLU A 69 -12.23 -17.75 21.92
N LEU A 70 -12.04 -17.03 20.82
CA LEU A 70 -13.03 -16.10 20.29
C LEU A 70 -13.75 -16.64 19.04
N GLY A 71 -13.34 -17.80 18.52
CA GLY A 71 -13.86 -18.33 17.25
C GLY A 71 -13.48 -17.48 16.04
N ILE A 72 -12.36 -16.75 16.10
CA ILE A 72 -11.85 -15.90 15.03
C ILE A 72 -10.76 -16.66 14.29
N PRO A 73 -10.82 -16.85 12.95
CA PRO A 73 -9.80 -17.55 12.21
C PRO A 73 -8.45 -16.83 12.29
N VAL A 74 -7.36 -17.60 12.42
CA VAL A 74 -6.00 -17.09 12.39
C VAL A 74 -5.37 -17.47 11.07
N CYS A 75 -4.78 -16.51 10.37
CA CYS A 75 -4.09 -16.72 9.08
C CYS A 75 -2.60 -16.45 9.21
N ALA A 76 -1.78 -17.35 8.66
CA ALA A 76 -0.36 -17.14 8.50
C ALA A 76 -0.09 -16.41 7.19
N THR A 77 0.63 -15.28 7.24
CA THR A 77 1.00 -14.48 6.08
C THR A 77 2.53 -14.34 5.98
N GLY A 78 3.05 -14.26 4.76
CA GLY A 78 4.50 -14.20 4.52
C GLY A 78 5.09 -12.79 4.51
N ASP A 79 4.26 -11.75 4.43
CA ASP A 79 4.70 -10.36 4.26
C ASP A 79 5.69 -10.19 3.08
N VAL A 80 5.33 -10.71 1.93
CA VAL A 80 6.21 -10.83 0.77
C VAL A 80 6.59 -9.46 0.19
N HIS A 81 7.89 -9.19 0.12
CA HIS A 81 8.45 -7.97 -0.47
C HIS A 81 9.36 -8.24 -1.69
N PHE A 82 9.77 -9.48 -1.91
CA PHE A 82 10.58 -9.89 -3.07
C PHE A 82 10.34 -11.37 -3.39
N LEU A 83 10.74 -11.78 -4.60
CA LEU A 83 10.41 -13.12 -5.12
C LEU A 83 11.33 -14.21 -4.54
N ASP A 84 12.62 -14.07 -4.74
CA ASP A 84 13.61 -15.07 -4.33
C ASP A 84 14.42 -14.58 -3.12
N PRO A 85 14.96 -15.48 -2.26
CA PRO A 85 15.82 -15.09 -1.13
C PRO A 85 16.98 -14.17 -1.52
N LYS A 86 17.57 -14.38 -2.71
CA LYS A 86 18.68 -13.57 -3.24
C LYS A 86 18.30 -12.13 -3.53
N ASP A 87 17.01 -11.82 -3.67
CA ASP A 87 16.53 -10.48 -4.05
C ASP A 87 16.49 -9.51 -2.88
N GLY A 88 16.62 -10.01 -1.65
CA GLY A 88 16.75 -9.19 -0.45
C GLY A 88 17.84 -8.12 -0.55
N LYS A 89 18.94 -8.41 -1.27
CA LYS A 89 19.99 -7.42 -1.54
C LYS A 89 19.51 -6.19 -2.32
N PHE A 90 18.56 -6.35 -3.22
CA PHE A 90 18.01 -5.23 -3.99
C PHE A 90 17.12 -4.35 -3.11
N ARG A 91 16.34 -4.97 -2.22
CA ARG A 91 15.57 -4.25 -1.20
C ARG A 91 16.50 -3.47 -0.26
N ALA A 92 17.60 -4.07 0.18
CA ALA A 92 18.62 -3.43 1.00
C ALA A 92 19.17 -2.15 0.33
N ILE A 93 19.51 -2.22 -0.95
CA ILE A 93 20.02 -1.05 -1.72
C ILE A 93 18.97 0.06 -1.76
N ILE A 94 17.71 -0.28 -2.04
CA ILE A 94 16.62 0.71 -2.10
C ILE A 94 16.39 1.34 -0.72
N GLN A 95 16.36 0.54 0.34
CA GLN A 95 16.20 1.04 1.71
C GLN A 95 17.35 1.93 2.14
N ALA A 96 18.59 1.53 1.85
CA ALA A 96 19.78 2.36 2.13
C ALA A 96 19.71 3.71 1.40
N ALA A 97 19.28 3.73 0.14
CA ALA A 97 19.06 4.97 -0.63
C ALA A 97 18.01 5.90 -0.01
N HIS A 98 17.02 5.33 0.71
CA HIS A 98 16.01 6.09 1.46
C HIS A 98 16.42 6.42 2.91
N GLY A 99 17.65 6.08 3.30
CA GLY A 99 18.20 6.43 4.63
C GLY A 99 17.80 5.49 5.77
N PHE A 100 17.31 4.28 5.49
CA PHE A 100 17.05 3.28 6.51
C PHE A 100 18.38 2.77 7.11
N LYS A 101 18.52 2.86 8.43
CA LYS A 101 19.77 2.51 9.14
C LYS A 101 20.03 1.01 9.22
N ASP A 102 18.97 0.20 9.14
CA ASP A 102 18.97 -1.26 9.24
C ASP A 102 18.84 -1.96 7.89
N ALA A 103 19.07 -1.24 6.80
CA ALA A 103 18.92 -1.74 5.43
C ALA A 103 19.70 -3.05 5.17
N ASP A 104 20.84 -3.26 5.83
CA ASP A 104 21.66 -4.48 5.69
C ASP A 104 21.08 -5.69 6.43
N ASN A 105 20.13 -5.48 7.34
CA ASN A 105 19.52 -6.55 8.15
C ASN A 105 18.18 -7.00 7.54
N GLN A 106 18.20 -7.50 6.30
CA GLN A 106 16.99 -7.90 5.60
C GLN A 106 16.31 -9.12 6.25
N PRO A 107 15.03 -9.01 6.65
CA PRO A 107 14.25 -10.18 7.04
C PRO A 107 13.93 -11.05 5.81
N PRO A 108 13.61 -12.35 5.99
CA PRO A 108 13.38 -13.30 4.89
C PRO A 108 12.00 -13.14 4.25
N LEU A 109 11.69 -11.95 3.72
CA LEU A 109 10.40 -11.57 3.14
C LEU A 109 10.25 -12.01 1.68
N TYR A 110 10.82 -13.16 1.31
CA TYR A 110 10.64 -13.72 -0.02
C TYR A 110 9.33 -14.51 -0.13
N PHE A 111 8.90 -14.75 -1.37
CA PHE A 111 7.70 -15.51 -1.65
C PHE A 111 7.92 -17.00 -1.32
N LYS A 112 7.50 -17.40 -0.14
CA LYS A 112 7.59 -18.76 0.35
C LYS A 112 6.54 -19.66 -0.31
N THR A 113 6.91 -20.89 -0.64
CA THR A 113 5.99 -21.93 -1.04
C THR A 113 5.11 -22.38 0.13
N THR A 114 4.02 -23.08 -0.15
CA THR A 114 3.16 -23.64 0.91
C THR A 114 3.95 -24.52 1.87
N GLN A 115 4.89 -25.36 1.35
CA GLN A 115 5.70 -26.21 2.21
C GLN A 115 6.62 -25.39 3.11
N GLU A 116 7.30 -24.39 2.59
CA GLU A 116 8.14 -23.50 3.40
C GLU A 116 7.33 -22.77 4.48
N MET A 117 6.11 -22.34 4.17
CA MET A 117 5.22 -21.75 5.17
C MET A 117 4.80 -22.78 6.24
N LEU A 118 4.49 -24.02 5.87
CA LEU A 118 4.19 -25.08 6.84
C LEU A 118 5.39 -25.38 7.75
N ASP A 119 6.60 -25.35 7.20
CA ASP A 119 7.84 -25.56 7.97
C ASP A 119 8.07 -24.41 8.97
N GLU A 120 7.82 -23.16 8.58
CA GLU A 120 7.90 -21.98 9.46
C GLU A 120 6.96 -22.07 10.68
N PHE A 121 5.79 -22.66 10.52
CA PHE A 121 4.78 -22.79 11.57
C PHE A 121 4.71 -24.21 12.21
N SER A 122 5.70 -25.08 11.92
CA SER A 122 5.75 -26.46 12.44
C SER A 122 5.70 -26.54 13.98
N TYR A 123 6.15 -25.52 14.68
CA TYR A 123 6.12 -25.42 16.15
C TYR A 123 4.69 -25.33 16.73
N LEU A 124 3.67 -25.07 15.91
CA LEU A 124 2.25 -25.13 16.31
C LEU A 124 1.68 -26.56 16.26
N GLY A 125 2.46 -27.52 15.73
CA GLY A 125 2.00 -28.88 15.41
C GLY A 125 1.32 -28.93 14.04
N LYS A 126 1.37 -30.13 13.41
CA LYS A 126 0.96 -30.33 12.00
C LYS A 126 -0.43 -29.78 11.69
N THR A 127 -1.43 -30.20 12.47
CA THR A 127 -2.84 -29.83 12.23
C THR A 127 -3.06 -28.32 12.33
N LYS A 128 -2.44 -27.66 13.31
CA LYS A 128 -2.59 -26.22 13.49
C LYS A 128 -1.82 -25.43 12.42
N ALA A 129 -0.65 -25.92 12.01
CA ALA A 129 0.09 -25.34 10.91
C ALA A 129 -0.72 -25.38 9.58
N GLU A 130 -1.33 -26.54 9.26
CA GLU A 130 -2.21 -26.70 8.10
C GLU A 130 -3.42 -25.73 8.19
N GLU A 131 -4.04 -25.65 9.35
CA GLU A 131 -5.18 -24.74 9.58
C GLU A 131 -4.83 -23.27 9.30
N VAL A 132 -3.72 -22.76 9.86
CA VAL A 132 -3.38 -21.33 9.74
C VAL A 132 -2.74 -20.99 8.39
N VAL A 133 -2.05 -21.92 7.74
CA VAL A 133 -1.35 -21.70 6.47
C VAL A 133 -2.25 -21.96 5.27
N ILE A 134 -3.15 -22.93 5.33
CA ILE A 134 -3.93 -23.40 4.19
C ILE A 134 -5.42 -23.11 4.39
N ASP A 135 -6.02 -23.71 5.44
CA ASP A 135 -7.48 -23.76 5.56
C ASP A 135 -8.10 -22.39 5.84
N ASN A 136 -7.55 -21.66 6.79
CA ASN A 136 -8.11 -20.35 7.16
C ASN A 136 -7.91 -19.31 6.07
N PRO A 137 -6.74 -19.16 5.42
CA PRO A 137 -6.60 -18.31 4.24
C PRO A 137 -7.58 -18.66 3.12
N ALA A 138 -7.79 -19.96 2.84
CA ALA A 138 -8.76 -20.40 1.85
C ALA A 138 -10.21 -20.03 2.25
N LYS A 139 -10.59 -20.23 3.53
CA LYS A 139 -11.90 -19.81 4.05
C LYS A 139 -12.13 -18.31 3.96
N ILE A 140 -11.10 -17.49 4.25
CA ILE A 140 -11.21 -16.02 4.12
C ILE A 140 -11.36 -15.64 2.65
N ALA A 141 -10.54 -16.21 1.75
CA ALA A 141 -10.64 -15.94 0.32
C ALA A 141 -12.02 -16.32 -0.24
N ALA A 142 -12.61 -17.45 0.20
CA ALA A 142 -13.93 -17.89 -0.22
C ALA A 142 -15.07 -16.97 0.24
N ARG A 143 -14.86 -16.13 1.25
CA ARG A 143 -15.84 -15.12 1.70
C ARG A 143 -15.87 -13.89 0.81
N ILE A 144 -14.85 -13.69 -0.02
CA ILE A 144 -14.75 -12.55 -0.94
C ILE A 144 -15.56 -12.87 -2.19
N GLY A 145 -16.67 -12.18 -2.36
CA GLY A 145 -17.52 -12.29 -3.54
C GLY A 145 -17.14 -11.29 -4.62
N GLU A 146 -18.01 -11.15 -5.62
CA GLU A 146 -17.89 -10.13 -6.63
C GLU A 146 -18.06 -8.74 -6.00
N VAL A 147 -17.05 -7.90 -6.15
CA VAL A 147 -17.03 -6.55 -5.58
C VAL A 147 -17.15 -5.52 -6.69
N GLY A 148 -18.20 -4.70 -6.64
CA GLY A 148 -18.29 -3.50 -7.46
C GLY A 148 -17.30 -2.45 -6.96
N LEU A 149 -16.20 -2.25 -7.69
CA LEU A 149 -15.12 -1.33 -7.26
C LEU A 149 -15.55 0.14 -7.25
N TYR A 150 -16.48 0.49 -8.11
CA TYR A 150 -16.91 1.87 -8.27
C TYR A 150 -18.40 2.03 -7.95
N PRO A 151 -18.78 3.12 -7.26
CA PRO A 151 -20.19 3.43 -7.09
C PRO A 151 -20.84 3.66 -8.47
N LYS A 152 -22.06 3.18 -8.64
CA LYS A 152 -22.80 3.40 -9.89
C LYS A 152 -23.15 4.88 -10.03
N HIS A 153 -22.75 5.49 -11.17
CA HIS A 153 -23.14 6.86 -11.47
C HIS A 153 -24.64 6.91 -11.75
N PRO A 154 -25.40 7.89 -11.16
CA PRO A 154 -26.84 8.00 -11.39
C PRO A 154 -27.26 8.11 -12.86
N GLU A 155 -26.41 8.73 -13.68
CA GLU A 155 -26.62 8.94 -15.11
C GLU A 155 -25.96 7.85 -15.99
N GLY A 156 -25.49 6.76 -15.41
CA GLY A 156 -24.84 5.65 -16.13
C GLY A 156 -23.45 5.96 -16.70
N LYS A 157 -22.80 7.05 -16.27
CA LYS A 157 -21.42 7.39 -16.62
C LYS A 157 -20.43 6.46 -15.89
N GLU A 158 -19.25 6.26 -16.47
CA GLU A 158 -18.19 5.45 -15.86
C GLU A 158 -17.45 6.17 -14.72
N THR A 159 -17.49 7.51 -14.72
CA THR A 159 -16.74 8.35 -13.78
C THR A 159 -17.59 9.46 -13.19
N PHE A 160 -17.21 9.92 -12.00
CA PHE A 160 -17.81 11.09 -11.32
C PHE A 160 -17.02 12.38 -11.56
N GLN A 161 -16.44 12.54 -12.74
CA GLN A 161 -15.69 13.75 -13.05
C GLN A 161 -16.60 14.99 -12.97
N PRO A 162 -16.16 16.07 -12.30
CA PRO A 162 -16.87 17.35 -12.36
C PRO A 162 -16.87 17.85 -13.80
N PHE A 163 -17.95 18.48 -14.20
CA PHE A 163 -18.08 19.06 -15.53
C PHE A 163 -17.97 20.59 -15.46
N TRP A 164 -17.09 21.12 -16.31
CA TRP A 164 -16.90 22.55 -16.47
C TRP A 164 -16.99 22.90 -17.95
N PRO A 165 -18.03 23.64 -18.41
CA PRO A 165 -18.31 23.84 -19.83
C PRO A 165 -17.11 24.36 -20.63
N ASP A 166 -16.41 25.37 -20.08
CA ASP A 166 -15.33 26.10 -20.78
C ASP A 166 -13.94 25.49 -20.51
N ALA A 167 -13.87 24.30 -19.90
CA ALA A 167 -12.61 23.73 -19.46
C ALA A 167 -11.61 23.46 -20.60
N ALA A 168 -12.09 23.00 -21.73
CA ALA A 168 -11.26 22.70 -22.91
C ALA A 168 -10.64 23.97 -23.49
N ASP A 169 -11.45 25.01 -23.66
CA ASP A 169 -11.00 26.30 -24.21
C ASP A 169 -10.06 27.01 -23.25
N ASN A 170 -10.38 26.96 -21.95
CA ASN A 170 -9.52 27.56 -20.92
C ASN A 170 -8.10 26.94 -20.90
N ILE A 171 -7.99 25.61 -20.94
CA ILE A 171 -6.67 24.95 -20.95
C ILE A 171 -5.93 25.28 -22.24
N ARG A 172 -6.60 25.26 -23.40
CA ARG A 172 -5.98 25.61 -24.67
C ARG A 172 -5.43 27.05 -24.63
N ASN A 173 -6.23 28.01 -24.19
CA ASN A 173 -5.83 29.40 -24.11
C ASN A 173 -4.64 29.60 -23.16
N LEU A 174 -4.67 28.96 -21.96
CA LEU A 174 -3.57 29.03 -21.01
C LEU A 174 -2.25 28.49 -21.60
N CYS A 175 -2.30 27.38 -22.34
CA CYS A 175 -1.12 26.82 -23.00
C CYS A 175 -0.60 27.77 -24.12
N GLU A 176 -1.49 28.39 -24.89
CA GLU A 176 -1.11 29.34 -25.96
C GLU A 176 -0.52 30.61 -25.38
N GLU A 177 -1.10 31.17 -24.32
CA GLU A 177 -0.56 32.30 -23.60
C GLU A 177 0.82 32.04 -23.05
N GLN A 178 1.03 30.87 -22.41
CA GLN A 178 2.32 30.49 -21.83
C GLN A 178 3.41 30.25 -22.90
N ILE A 179 3.05 29.64 -24.02
CA ILE A 179 4.00 29.46 -25.13
C ILE A 179 4.39 30.82 -25.72
N ARG A 180 3.43 31.74 -25.87
CA ARG A 180 3.73 33.08 -26.36
C ARG A 180 4.63 33.86 -25.40
N GLU A 181 4.41 33.70 -24.10
CA GLU A 181 5.25 34.33 -23.07
C GLU A 181 6.71 33.79 -23.15
N TRP A 182 6.89 32.48 -23.31
CA TRP A 182 8.23 31.87 -23.31
C TRP A 182 8.98 32.01 -24.64
N PHE A 183 8.28 31.96 -25.78
CA PHE A 183 8.89 31.84 -27.11
C PHE A 183 8.52 32.98 -28.06
N GLY A 184 7.65 33.91 -27.64
CA GLY A 184 7.14 34.99 -28.51
C GLY A 184 6.21 34.49 -29.60
N ASP A 185 6.14 35.24 -30.71
CA ASP A 185 5.22 34.99 -31.84
C ASP A 185 5.67 33.82 -32.76
N ASN A 186 6.92 33.35 -32.60
CA ASN A 186 7.50 32.27 -33.47
C ASN A 186 8.05 31.13 -32.62
N PRO A 187 7.21 30.36 -31.92
CA PRO A 187 7.66 29.23 -31.14
C PRO A 187 8.29 28.13 -32.05
N PRO A 188 9.29 27.38 -31.58
CA PRO A 188 9.83 26.24 -32.32
C PRO A 188 8.76 25.23 -32.67
N GLU A 189 8.85 24.64 -33.88
CA GLU A 189 7.87 23.64 -34.38
C GLU A 189 7.71 22.46 -33.42
N VAL A 190 8.81 21.99 -32.79
CA VAL A 190 8.77 20.89 -31.82
C VAL A 190 7.91 21.22 -30.61
N VAL A 191 7.89 22.47 -30.16
CA VAL A 191 7.07 22.96 -29.02
C VAL A 191 5.59 22.93 -29.41
N VAL A 192 5.27 23.46 -30.59
CA VAL A 192 3.89 23.48 -31.11
C VAL A 192 3.35 22.06 -31.31
N ALA A 193 4.14 21.19 -31.93
CA ALA A 193 3.77 19.81 -32.18
C ALA A 193 3.55 19.05 -30.85
N ARG A 194 4.40 19.28 -29.87
CA ARG A 194 4.27 18.65 -28.55
C ARG A 194 3.01 19.11 -27.82
N LYS A 195 2.77 20.41 -27.78
CA LYS A 195 1.52 20.98 -27.22
C LYS A 195 0.29 20.37 -27.84
N GLU A 196 0.21 20.34 -29.18
CA GLU A 196 -0.97 19.78 -29.86
C GLU A 196 -1.17 18.30 -29.57
N LYS A 197 -0.09 17.52 -29.53
CA LYS A 197 -0.13 16.10 -29.17
C LYS A 197 -0.71 15.89 -27.76
N GLU A 198 -0.25 16.64 -26.77
CA GLU A 198 -0.71 16.50 -25.39
C GLU A 198 -2.13 17.01 -25.22
N LEU A 199 -2.46 18.20 -25.73
CA LEU A 199 -3.81 18.74 -25.66
C LEU A 199 -4.84 17.84 -26.35
N SER A 200 -4.51 17.27 -27.51
CA SER A 200 -5.41 16.32 -28.20
C SER A 200 -5.72 15.10 -27.34
N SER A 201 -4.74 14.59 -26.62
CA SER A 201 -4.93 13.47 -25.68
C SER A 201 -5.77 13.89 -24.47
N ILE A 202 -5.36 14.97 -23.78
CA ILE A 202 -6.02 15.47 -22.56
C ILE A 202 -7.50 15.80 -22.81
N LEU A 203 -7.75 16.56 -23.87
CA LEU A 203 -9.11 17.01 -24.20
C LEU A 203 -9.93 15.88 -24.82
N GLY A 204 -9.32 15.02 -25.65
CA GLY A 204 -9.96 13.86 -26.27
C GLY A 204 -10.49 12.85 -25.26
N TYR A 205 -9.81 12.67 -24.13
CA TYR A 205 -10.26 11.83 -23.02
C TYR A 205 -11.11 12.60 -21.98
N GLY A 206 -11.46 13.84 -22.21
CA GLY A 206 -12.34 14.62 -21.33
C GLY A 206 -11.69 15.15 -20.04
N TYR A 207 -10.35 15.18 -19.94
CA TYR A 207 -9.64 15.61 -18.74
C TYR A 207 -9.50 17.13 -18.58
N GLY A 208 -10.07 17.94 -19.48
CA GLY A 208 -9.96 19.40 -19.43
C GLY A 208 -10.34 20.01 -18.08
N THR A 209 -11.44 19.56 -17.48
CA THR A 209 -11.88 20.04 -16.16
C THR A 209 -10.87 19.72 -15.07
N LEU A 210 -10.30 18.50 -15.05
CA LEU A 210 -9.31 18.11 -14.04
C LEU A 210 -8.02 18.93 -14.15
N TYR A 211 -7.57 19.21 -15.36
CA TYR A 211 -6.40 20.07 -15.60
C TYR A 211 -6.66 21.51 -15.19
N ASN A 212 -7.86 22.07 -15.44
CA ASN A 212 -8.23 23.40 -14.94
C ASN A 212 -8.24 23.47 -13.42
N ILE A 213 -8.76 22.43 -12.75
CA ILE A 213 -8.75 22.36 -11.28
C ILE A 213 -7.31 22.33 -10.77
N ALA A 214 -6.47 21.47 -11.37
CA ALA A 214 -5.06 21.33 -10.99
C ALA A 214 -4.29 22.64 -11.17
N GLU A 215 -4.45 23.33 -12.31
CA GLU A 215 -3.85 24.65 -12.58
C GLU A 215 -4.25 25.67 -11.50
N LYS A 216 -5.53 25.79 -11.20
CA LYS A 216 -6.00 26.74 -10.18
C LYS A 216 -5.47 26.43 -8.78
N LEU A 217 -5.39 25.15 -8.41
CA LEU A 217 -4.82 24.74 -7.13
C LEU A 217 -3.34 25.09 -7.05
N VAL A 218 -2.57 24.78 -8.09
CA VAL A 218 -1.13 25.10 -8.16
C VAL A 218 -0.90 26.61 -8.11
N LYS A 219 -1.66 27.36 -8.92
CA LYS A 219 -1.57 28.81 -8.97
C LYS A 219 -1.91 29.46 -7.62
N LYS A 220 -2.95 28.97 -6.95
CA LYS A 220 -3.31 29.43 -5.60
C LYS A 220 -2.20 29.12 -4.59
N SER A 221 -1.67 27.90 -4.60
CA SER A 221 -0.58 27.50 -3.71
C SER A 221 0.66 28.37 -3.89
N ASN A 222 1.07 28.61 -5.14
CA ASN A 222 2.21 29.47 -5.43
C ASN A 222 1.95 30.93 -5.01
N ALA A 223 0.73 31.45 -5.21
CA ALA A 223 0.35 32.79 -4.77
C ALA A 223 0.38 32.95 -3.24
N ASP A 224 0.14 31.87 -2.51
CA ASP A 224 0.24 31.84 -1.04
C ASP A 224 1.68 31.60 -0.54
N GLY A 225 2.66 31.48 -1.43
CA GLY A 225 4.08 31.29 -1.09
C GLY A 225 4.52 29.84 -0.90
N TYR A 226 3.67 28.87 -1.25
CA TYR A 226 3.99 27.43 -1.15
C TYR A 226 4.39 26.88 -2.52
N LEU A 227 5.58 26.29 -2.61
CA LEU A 227 6.05 25.63 -3.82
C LEU A 227 5.32 24.31 -4.04
N VAL A 228 4.94 24.04 -5.29
CA VAL A 228 4.36 22.78 -5.73
C VAL A 228 5.38 22.03 -6.56
N GLY A 229 5.72 20.79 -6.13
CA GLY A 229 6.57 19.89 -6.85
C GLY A 229 5.77 19.02 -7.84
N SER A 230 6.41 18.65 -8.93
CA SER A 230 5.89 17.71 -9.91
C SER A 230 6.04 16.27 -9.41
N ARG A 231 4.95 15.48 -9.50
CA ARG A 231 4.98 14.04 -9.26
C ARG A 231 4.04 13.32 -10.24
N GLY A 232 4.59 12.34 -10.97
CA GLY A 232 3.86 11.58 -11.96
C GLY A 232 3.71 12.28 -13.31
N SER A 233 2.99 11.64 -14.24
CA SER A 233 2.90 12.08 -15.64
C SER A 233 2.17 13.43 -15.82
N VAL A 234 1.20 13.74 -14.98
CA VAL A 234 0.49 15.03 -15.06
C VAL A 234 1.42 16.20 -14.75
N GLY A 235 2.27 16.07 -13.75
CA GLY A 235 3.25 17.10 -13.41
C GLY A 235 4.44 17.18 -14.38
N SER A 236 4.57 16.22 -15.30
CA SER A 236 5.61 16.16 -16.33
C SER A 236 5.05 16.47 -17.73
N SER A 237 3.79 16.85 -17.86
CA SER A 237 3.18 17.34 -19.10
C SER A 237 3.79 18.69 -19.47
N TYR A 238 3.94 18.90 -20.77
CA TYR A 238 4.59 20.12 -21.30
C TYR A 238 3.73 21.39 -21.07
#